data_be813796aee5ea4059ab66826127ed7b
#
_entry.id   be813796aee5ea4059ab66826127ed7b
#
_cell.length_a   1.000
_cell.length_b   1.000
_cell.length_c   1.000
_cell.angle_alpha   90.00
_cell.angle_beta   90.00
_cell.angle_gamma   90.00
#
_symmetry.space_group_name_H-M   'P 1'
#
loop_
_entity.id
_entity.type
_entity.pdbx_description
1 polymer ?
#
loop_
_entity_poly.entity_id
_entity_poly.type
_entity_poly.pdbx_seq_one_letter_code
_entity_poly.pdbx_strand_id
1 'polypeptide(L)' 'PQADMWAPIFEQNSQHISKALDAYIEKLNLFKDLIEKKDTQQIYNLMVKANDIRRILEGENLITAKSVTNGMVL' A
#
# COMPACT_ATOMS: atom_id res chain seq x y z
N PRO A 1 21.39 -6.26 7.14
CA PRO A 1 22.01 -5.24 8.00
C PRO A 1 21.00 -4.22 8.48
N GLN A 2 19.91 -4.11 7.76
CA GLN A 2 18.93 -3.09 8.05
C GLN A 2 18.10 -3.39 9.30
N ALA A 3 17.85 -4.66 9.56
CA ALA A 3 17.02 -5.06 10.69
C ALA A 3 17.63 -4.66 12.03
N ASP A 4 18.95 -4.83 12.16
CA ASP A 4 19.63 -4.49 13.39
C ASP A 4 19.52 -3.02 13.73
N MET A 5 19.51 -2.18 12.71
CA MET A 5 19.40 -0.75 12.88
C MET A 5 17.96 -0.31 13.12
N TRP A 6 17.03 -0.88 12.39
CA TRP A 6 15.64 -0.43 12.41
C TRP A 6 14.85 -0.92 13.61
N ALA A 7 15.14 -2.12 14.11
CA ALA A 7 14.37 -2.67 15.22
C ALA A 7 14.39 -1.77 16.46
N PRO A 8 15.56 -1.29 16.92
CA PRO A 8 15.57 -0.37 18.06
C PRO A 8 14.85 0.95 17.78
N ILE A 9 14.94 1.42 16.53
CA ILE A 9 14.25 2.67 16.15
C ILE A 9 12.76 2.50 16.28
N PHE A 10 12.23 1.39 15.78
CA PHE A 10 10.80 1.10 15.89
C PHE A 10 10.37 0.98 17.35
N GLU A 11 11.18 0.33 18.16
CA GLU A 11 10.87 0.18 19.57
C GLU A 11 10.81 1.52 20.30
N GLN A 12 11.79 2.40 20.02
CA GLN A 12 11.86 3.70 20.67
C GLN A 12 10.73 4.63 20.22
N ASN A 13 10.19 4.41 19.03
CA ASN A 13 9.14 5.25 18.47
C ASN A 13 7.82 4.50 18.35
N SER A 14 7.61 3.52 19.22
CA SER A 14 6.51 2.58 19.05
C SER A 14 5.14 3.25 18.97
N GLN A 15 4.89 4.29 19.76
CA GLN A 15 3.59 4.94 19.75
C GLN A 15 3.34 5.69 18.44
N HIS A 16 4.34 6.42 17.96
CA HIS A 16 4.22 7.13 16.70
C HIS A 16 4.07 6.16 15.52
N ILE A 17 4.85 5.11 15.53
CA ILE A 17 4.83 4.14 14.44
C ILE A 17 3.52 3.37 14.45
N SER A 18 3.05 3.00 15.64
CA SER A 18 1.77 2.31 15.76
C SER A 18 0.63 3.15 15.18
N LYS A 19 0.62 4.44 15.49
CA LYS A 19 -0.42 5.33 14.94
C LYS A 19 -0.30 5.46 13.42
N ALA A 20 0.93 5.57 12.93
CA ALA A 20 1.14 5.65 11.49
C ALA A 20 0.66 4.38 10.80
N LEU A 21 0.94 3.23 11.40
CA LEU A 21 0.48 1.96 10.88
C LEU A 21 -1.03 1.84 10.91
N ASP A 22 -1.66 2.33 11.97
CA ASP A 22 -3.12 2.32 12.05
C ASP A 22 -3.73 3.09 10.87
N ALA A 23 -3.14 4.23 10.54
CA ALA A 23 -3.61 5.03 9.42
C ALA A 23 -3.44 4.28 8.09
N TYR A 24 -2.31 3.60 7.92
CA TYR A 24 -2.09 2.79 6.73
C TYR A 24 -3.06 1.62 6.65
N ILE A 25 -3.28 0.95 7.77
CA ILE A 25 -4.18 -0.19 7.82
C ILE A 25 -5.59 0.25 7.44
N GLU A 26 -6.03 1.38 7.97
CA GLU A 26 -7.34 1.90 7.65
C GLU A 26 -7.47 2.20 6.15
N LYS A 27 -6.45 2.83 5.59
CA LYS A 27 -6.43 3.16 4.17
C LYS A 27 -6.45 1.90 3.30
N LEU A 28 -5.67 0.90 3.68
CA LEU A 28 -5.63 -0.36 2.95
C LEU A 28 -6.95 -1.11 3.06
N ASN A 29 -7.59 -1.06 4.21
CA ASN A 29 -8.91 -1.68 4.38
C ASN A 29 -9.95 -1.01 3.49
N LEU A 30 -9.91 0.31 3.39
CA LEU A 30 -10.80 1.02 2.49
C LEU A 30 -10.57 0.61 1.05
N PHE A 31 -9.31 0.53 0.65
CA PHE A 31 -8.95 0.15 -0.70
C PHE A 31 -9.42 -1.27 -1.02
N LYS A 32 -9.20 -2.18 -0.08
CA LYS A 32 -9.65 -3.56 -0.23
C LYS A 32 -11.17 -3.62 -0.42
N ASP A 33 -11.89 -2.86 0.39
CA ASP A 33 -13.34 -2.83 0.31
C ASP A 33 -13.82 -2.34 -1.06
N LEU A 34 -13.17 -1.30 -1.57
CA LEU A 34 -13.52 -0.78 -2.89
C LEU A 34 -13.25 -1.80 -4.00
N ILE A 35 -12.17 -2.55 -3.86
CA ILE A 35 -11.84 -3.59 -4.83
C ILE A 35 -12.88 -4.70 -4.80
N GLU A 36 -13.28 -5.13 -3.60
CA GLU A 36 -14.27 -6.17 -3.46
C GLU A 36 -15.63 -5.75 -4.04
N LYS A 37 -15.95 -4.48 -3.90
CA LYS A 37 -17.18 -3.93 -4.45
C LYS A 37 -17.07 -3.58 -5.93
N LYS A 38 -15.86 -3.69 -6.48
CA LYS A 38 -15.59 -3.37 -7.89
C LYS A 38 -15.96 -1.93 -8.22
N ASP A 39 -15.74 -1.02 -7.28
CA ASP A 39 -16.03 0.39 -7.45
C ASP A 39 -14.87 1.07 -8.18
N THR A 40 -14.83 0.91 -9.47
CA THR A 40 -13.72 1.36 -10.31
C THR A 40 -13.43 2.84 -10.17
N GLN A 41 -14.46 3.66 -10.10
CA GLN A 41 -14.29 5.11 -10.02
C GLN A 41 -13.59 5.49 -8.70
N GLN A 42 -14.03 4.91 -7.60
CA GLN A 42 -13.45 5.22 -6.30
C GLN A 42 -12.04 4.64 -6.17
N ILE A 43 -11.80 3.48 -6.77
CA ILE A 43 -10.45 2.92 -6.81
C ILE A 43 -9.52 3.88 -7.53
N TYR A 44 -9.93 4.38 -8.68
CA TYR A 44 -9.13 5.35 -9.43
C TYR A 44 -8.86 6.59 -8.59
N ASN A 45 -9.90 7.15 -7.98
CA ASN A 45 -9.75 8.36 -7.18
C ASN A 45 -8.78 8.15 -6.02
N LEU A 46 -8.89 7.01 -5.37
CA LEU A 46 -8.01 6.71 -4.23
C LEU A 46 -6.56 6.57 -4.69
N MET A 47 -6.32 5.90 -5.80
CA MET A 47 -4.96 5.71 -6.30
C MET A 47 -4.32 7.03 -6.74
N VAL A 48 -5.12 7.93 -7.28
CA VAL A 48 -4.61 9.25 -7.66
C VAL A 48 -4.17 10.03 -6.42
N LYS A 49 -4.92 9.92 -5.32
CA LYS A 49 -4.63 10.65 -4.10
C LYS A 49 -3.59 9.97 -3.22
N ALA A 50 -3.49 8.65 -3.29
CA ALA A 50 -2.68 7.87 -2.38
C ALA A 50 -1.53 7.19 -3.10
N ASN A 51 -0.48 7.96 -3.36
CA ASN A 51 0.73 7.43 -3.98
C ASN A 51 1.34 6.29 -3.18
N ASP A 52 1.19 6.33 -1.86
CA ASP A 52 1.74 5.30 -0.99
C ASP A 52 1.12 3.93 -1.27
N ILE A 53 -0.20 3.88 -1.48
CA ILE A 53 -0.87 2.62 -1.81
C ILE A 53 -0.36 2.10 -3.15
N ARG A 54 -0.23 2.98 -4.13
CA ARG A 54 0.26 2.58 -5.45
C ARG A 54 1.68 2.01 -5.35
N ARG A 55 2.52 2.64 -4.54
CA ARG A 55 3.90 2.16 -4.35
C ARG A 55 3.93 0.76 -3.72
N ILE A 56 3.08 0.53 -2.73
CA ILE A 56 3.00 -0.78 -2.09
C ILE A 56 2.61 -1.84 -3.11
N LEU A 57 1.60 -1.56 -3.91
CA LEU A 57 1.12 -2.51 -4.91
C LEU A 57 2.19 -2.79 -5.97
N GLU A 58 2.90 -1.76 -6.39
CA GLU A 58 3.98 -1.91 -7.36
C GLU A 58 5.15 -2.69 -6.76
N GLY A 59 5.47 -2.41 -5.50
CA GLY A 59 6.53 -3.12 -4.80
C GLY A 59 6.27 -4.60 -4.67
N GLU A 60 5.00 -4.98 -4.53
CA GLU A 60 4.60 -6.38 -4.48
C GLU A 60 4.36 -6.96 -5.86
N ASN A 61 4.62 -6.18 -6.90
CA ASN A 61 4.44 -6.60 -8.28
C ASN A 61 3.00 -6.96 -8.64
N LEU A 62 2.05 -6.49 -7.87
CA LEU A 62 0.65 -6.81 -8.15
C LEU A 62 0.17 -6.12 -9.42
N ILE A 63 0.44 -4.83 -9.53
CA ILE A 63 0.05 -4.06 -10.71
C ILE A 63 0.89 -4.49 -11.92
N THR A 64 2.19 -4.66 -11.72
CA THR A 64 3.10 -5.05 -12.79
C THR A 64 2.74 -6.39 -13.36
N ALA A 65 2.44 -7.36 -12.50
CA ALA A 65 2.05 -8.70 -12.94
C ALA A 65 0.78 -8.62 -13.79
N LYS A 66 -0.16 -7.78 -13.39
CA LYS A 66 -1.40 -7.60 -14.13
C LYS A 66 -1.15 -6.98 -15.48
N SER A 67 -0.28 -6.00 -15.54
CA SER A 67 0.06 -5.35 -16.80
C SER A 67 0.70 -6.32 -17.77
N VAL A 68 1.60 -7.16 -17.29
CA VAL A 68 2.23 -8.18 -18.12
C VAL A 68 1.17 -9.15 -18.64
N THR A 69 0.26 -9.55 -17.77
CA THR A 69 -0.82 -10.45 -18.17
C THR A 69 -1.67 -9.86 -19.28
N ASN A 70 -1.84 -8.54 -19.26
CA ASN A 70 -2.61 -7.84 -20.28
C ASN A 70 -1.79 -7.50 -21.52
N GLY A 71 -0.56 -7.98 -21.59
CA GLY A 71 0.30 -7.70 -22.72
C GLY A 71 1.00 -6.37 -22.66
N MET A 72 0.92 -5.69 -21.55
CA MET A 72 1.60 -4.42 -21.36
C MET A 72 2.97 -4.67 -20.75
N VAL A 73 3.96 -4.14 -21.39
CA VAL A 73 5.34 -4.28 -20.92
C VAL A 73 5.71 -2.98 -20.21
N LEU A 74 6.17 -3.14 -19.00
CA LEU A 74 6.55 -1.98 -18.20
C LEU A 74 8.06 -1.83 -18.11
#